data_6bc99e36d519b065ff2481ca6685a20e
#
_entry.id   6bc99e36d519b065ff2481ca6685a20e
#
_cell.length_a   1.000
_cell.length_b   1.000
_cell.length_c   1.000
_cell.angle_alpha   90.00
_cell.angle_beta   90.00
_cell.angle_gamma   90.00
#
_symmetry.space_group_name_H-M   'P 1'
#
loop_
_entity.id
_entity.type
_entity.pdbx_description
1 polymer ?
#
loop_
_entity_poly.entity_id
_entity_poly.type
_entity_poly.pdbx_seq_one_letter_code
_entity_poly.pdbx_strand_id
1 'polypeptide(L)'
;MKKLDFNKLRRYLPILFIFLALLCSTMAIADVGNQNRYSGGGGGFDGGGSGDWGAIIGYLLGLFIDNPTVGLIVLVILVVIVIIKRKKAKKEASDPTIINQRVNQQANNEFVFDNTAMVAAQIQALDPAFSSDKFIGFAREVFMTIQAAWTAKDWKPIRPFESETLFNTHKQQLDEYIRLGKTNVIEKIAIKHCSLQSFTQDGDKEVLTVMLSAVMRDYVIDDATKKVLESDPNRDWYMRYEMVFNRKAGLKTDPGKKGNSITNCPNCGAPTEVTSSGQCAYCGSVITNGEHDWVLTDIHSRN
;
A
#
# COMPACT_ATOMS: atom_id res chain seq x y z
N MET A 1 3.39 -50.40 -12.17
CA MET A 1 2.51 -49.26 -11.80
C MET A 1 1.66 -49.72 -10.60
N LYS A 2 1.98 -49.26 -9.37
CA LYS A 2 1.17 -49.56 -8.17
C LYS A 2 -0.11 -48.74 -8.25
N LYS A 3 -1.27 -49.44 -8.19
CA LYS A 3 -2.58 -48.74 -8.13
C LYS A 3 -2.66 -47.87 -6.85
N LEU A 4 -2.95 -46.60 -7.03
CA LEU A 4 -3.21 -45.68 -5.93
C LEU A 4 -4.42 -46.19 -5.13
N ASP A 5 -4.22 -46.44 -3.83
CA ASP A 5 -5.29 -46.83 -2.92
C ASP A 5 -6.07 -45.59 -2.47
N PHE A 6 -7.14 -45.29 -3.19
CA PHE A 6 -8.02 -44.13 -2.97
C PHE A 6 -8.61 -44.07 -1.54
N ASN A 7 -8.75 -45.20 -0.86
CA ASN A 7 -9.27 -45.21 0.51
C ASN A 7 -8.26 -44.69 1.53
N LYS A 8 -6.96 -44.84 1.28
CA LYS A 8 -5.92 -44.23 2.13
C LYS A 8 -5.85 -42.70 1.91
N LEU A 9 -6.01 -42.25 0.68
CA LEU A 9 -5.99 -40.81 0.35
C LEU A 9 -7.14 -40.06 1.03
N ARG A 10 -8.34 -40.65 1.09
CA ARG A 10 -9.54 -40.05 1.69
C ARG A 10 -9.39 -39.75 3.19
N ARG A 11 -8.55 -40.51 3.88
CA ARG A 11 -8.30 -40.35 5.33
C ARG A 11 -7.42 -39.13 5.66
N TYR A 12 -6.60 -38.69 4.72
CA TYR A 12 -5.68 -37.57 4.89
C TYR A 12 -6.16 -36.26 4.21
N LEU A 13 -7.24 -36.34 3.41
CA LEU A 13 -7.84 -35.19 2.74
C LEU A 13 -8.20 -34.05 3.70
N PRO A 14 -8.80 -34.28 4.90
CA PRO A 14 -9.10 -33.23 5.85
C PRO A 14 -7.85 -32.52 6.38
N ILE A 15 -6.77 -33.24 6.60
CA ILE A 15 -5.49 -32.74 7.11
C ILE A 15 -4.82 -31.86 6.03
N LEU A 16 -4.89 -32.31 4.78
CA LEU A 16 -4.39 -31.53 3.62
C LEU A 16 -5.20 -30.25 3.42
N PHE A 17 -6.52 -30.29 3.61
CA PHE A 17 -7.39 -29.11 3.54
C PHE A 17 -7.11 -28.10 4.65
N ILE A 18 -6.89 -28.55 5.89
CA ILE A 18 -6.51 -27.68 7.01
C ILE A 18 -5.14 -27.04 6.75
N PHE A 19 -4.20 -27.78 6.17
CA PHE A 19 -2.87 -27.28 5.83
C PHE A 19 -2.93 -26.25 4.68
N LEU A 20 -3.74 -26.51 3.66
CA LEU A 20 -3.98 -25.55 2.56
C LEU A 20 -4.69 -24.28 3.06
N ALA A 21 -5.65 -24.41 3.97
CA ALA A 21 -6.34 -23.29 4.60
C ALA A 21 -5.40 -22.45 5.47
N LEU A 22 -4.46 -23.07 6.19
CA LEU A 22 -3.42 -22.38 6.96
C LEU A 22 -2.37 -21.69 6.08
N LEU A 23 -2.10 -22.20 4.88
CA LEU A 23 -1.23 -21.56 3.88
C LEU A 23 -1.94 -20.41 3.15
N CYS A 24 -3.24 -20.49 2.93
CA CYS A 24 -4.03 -19.43 2.30
C CYS A 24 -4.36 -18.26 3.25
N SER A 25 -4.17 -18.40 4.56
CA SER A 25 -4.47 -17.34 5.53
C SER A 25 -3.42 -16.21 5.60
N THR A 26 -2.46 -16.16 4.68
CA THR A 26 -1.50 -15.05 4.56
C THR A 26 -1.80 -14.14 3.36
N MET A 27 -3.05 -13.95 3.01
CA MET A 27 -3.43 -12.83 2.15
C MET A 27 -3.19 -11.55 2.94
N ALA A 28 -2.08 -10.87 2.64
CA ALA A 28 -1.78 -9.56 3.16
C ALA A 28 -2.88 -8.61 2.68
N ILE A 29 -3.68 -8.11 3.61
CA ILE A 29 -4.59 -6.99 3.35
C ILE A 29 -3.68 -5.77 3.23
N ALA A 30 -3.61 -5.20 2.05
CA ALA A 30 -2.89 -3.97 1.80
C ALA A 30 -3.61 -2.82 2.52
N ASP A 31 -2.86 -1.97 3.22
CA ASP A 31 -3.42 -0.93 4.08
C ASP A 31 -2.65 0.39 3.91
N VAL A 32 -3.39 1.49 3.83
CA VAL A 32 -2.87 2.86 3.65
C VAL A 32 -2.19 3.38 4.93
N GLY A 33 -1.98 2.72 5.91
CA GLY A 33 -1.29 3.17 7.12
C GLY A 33 -0.54 2.07 7.82
N ASN A 34 -0.89 0.84 7.57
CA ASN A 34 -0.30 -0.29 8.27
C ASN A 34 0.94 -0.82 7.54
N GLN A 35 1.88 -1.42 8.27
CA GLN A 35 3.15 -2.01 7.77
C GLN A 35 2.98 -3.07 6.67
N ASN A 36 1.77 -3.41 6.29
CA ASN A 36 1.48 -4.36 5.26
C ASN A 36 1.61 -3.71 3.88
N ARG A 37 2.46 -4.27 3.04
CA ARG A 37 2.75 -3.80 1.69
C ARG A 37 1.46 -3.59 0.89
N TYR A 38 1.20 -2.37 0.49
CA TYR A 38 0.22 -2.05 -0.51
C TYR A 38 0.78 -2.45 -1.89
N SER A 39 0.22 -3.47 -2.51
CA SER A 39 0.43 -3.78 -3.91
C SER A 39 -0.89 -3.56 -4.63
N GLY A 40 -1.04 -2.38 -5.20
CA GLY A 40 -2.12 -2.10 -6.15
C GLY A 40 -1.97 -3.03 -7.34
N GLY A 41 -2.96 -3.88 -7.58
CA GLY A 41 -2.94 -4.94 -8.56
C GLY A 41 -2.75 -4.45 -9.97
N GLY A 42 -1.81 -5.04 -10.63
CA GLY A 42 -1.57 -4.94 -12.06
C GLY A 42 -0.47 -5.88 -12.43
N GLY A 43 -0.80 -7.14 -12.68
CA GLY A 43 -0.05 -8.03 -13.56
C GLY A 43 1.33 -8.47 -13.09
N GLY A 44 1.51 -9.76 -13.07
CA GLY A 44 2.82 -10.37 -13.15
C GLY A 44 3.32 -10.93 -11.83
N PHE A 45 3.10 -12.19 -11.68
CA PHE A 45 3.78 -13.07 -10.76
C PHE A 45 5.23 -13.23 -11.25
N ASP A 46 6.08 -12.23 -11.00
CA ASP A 46 7.52 -12.40 -11.13
C ASP A 46 8.10 -12.86 -9.81
N GLY A 47 8.01 -14.16 -9.61
CA GLY A 47 8.71 -14.90 -8.58
C GLY A 47 10.20 -14.98 -8.90
N GLY A 48 10.94 -13.94 -8.60
CA GLY A 48 12.40 -13.98 -8.52
C GLY A 48 12.88 -14.69 -7.26
N GLY A 49 12.80 -15.99 -7.26
CA GLY A 49 13.35 -16.88 -6.24
C GLY A 49 13.30 -18.29 -6.82
N SER A 50 14.40 -18.72 -7.45
CA SER A 50 14.55 -20.05 -8.04
C SER A 50 14.69 -21.15 -6.96
N GLY A 51 13.64 -21.39 -6.23
CA GLY A 51 13.41 -22.62 -5.51
C GLY A 51 12.26 -23.32 -6.20
N ASP A 52 12.53 -24.47 -6.78
CA ASP A 52 11.52 -25.29 -7.44
C ASP A 52 10.51 -25.84 -6.41
N TRP A 53 9.59 -24.97 -5.98
CA TRP A 53 8.54 -25.31 -5.00
C TRP A 53 7.66 -26.45 -5.49
N GLY A 54 7.53 -26.61 -6.81
CA GLY A 54 6.80 -27.72 -7.42
C GLY A 54 7.49 -29.06 -7.14
N ALA A 55 8.80 -29.11 -7.25
CA ALA A 55 9.59 -30.29 -6.92
C ALA A 55 9.58 -30.62 -5.43
N ILE A 56 9.67 -29.60 -4.58
CA ILE A 56 9.60 -29.77 -3.10
C ILE A 56 8.22 -30.29 -2.69
N ILE A 57 7.14 -29.71 -3.21
CA ILE A 57 5.77 -30.15 -2.93
C ILE A 57 5.55 -31.57 -3.47
N GLY A 58 6.04 -31.87 -4.65
CA GLY A 58 5.98 -33.23 -5.24
C GLY A 58 6.71 -34.26 -4.39
N TYR A 59 7.91 -33.93 -3.89
CA TYR A 59 8.69 -34.81 -3.01
C TYR A 59 7.99 -35.04 -1.67
N LEU A 60 7.42 -34.00 -1.06
CA LEU A 60 6.66 -34.12 0.20
C LEU A 60 5.40 -34.96 0.01
N LEU A 61 4.69 -34.78 -1.10
CA LEU A 61 3.53 -35.62 -1.45
C LEU A 61 3.93 -37.10 -1.65
N GLY A 62 5.06 -37.35 -2.31
CA GLY A 62 5.62 -38.70 -2.47
C GLY A 62 5.92 -39.36 -1.12
N LEU A 63 6.55 -38.63 -0.19
CA LEU A 63 6.80 -39.17 1.18
C LEU A 63 5.52 -39.52 1.92
N PHE A 64 4.43 -38.77 1.76
CA PHE A 64 3.14 -39.12 2.37
C PHE A 64 2.49 -40.33 1.76
N ILE A 65 2.68 -40.56 0.46
CA ILE A 65 2.11 -41.72 -0.26
C ILE A 65 2.88 -42.99 0.06
N ASP A 66 4.21 -42.93 0.03
CA ASP A 66 5.08 -44.07 0.20
C ASP A 66 5.27 -44.50 1.67
N ASN A 67 5.39 -43.52 2.57
CA ASN A 67 5.58 -43.73 4.01
C ASN A 67 4.81 -42.68 4.83
N PRO A 68 3.52 -42.88 5.10
CA PRO A 68 2.68 -41.87 5.75
C PRO A 68 3.15 -41.49 7.16
N THR A 69 3.82 -42.38 7.88
CA THR A 69 4.41 -42.07 9.19
C THR A 69 5.60 -41.14 9.09
N VAL A 70 6.48 -41.30 8.09
CA VAL A 70 7.62 -40.44 7.82
C VAL A 70 7.13 -39.09 7.33
N GLY A 71 6.14 -39.04 6.43
CA GLY A 71 5.53 -37.82 5.95
C GLY A 71 4.92 -36.99 7.10
N LEU A 72 4.25 -37.62 8.05
CA LEU A 72 3.68 -36.97 9.23
C LEU A 72 4.77 -36.39 10.14
N ILE A 73 5.87 -37.08 10.35
CA ILE A 73 7.00 -36.62 11.17
C ILE A 73 7.62 -35.37 10.50
N VAL A 74 7.87 -35.42 9.18
CA VAL A 74 8.41 -34.27 8.43
C VAL A 74 7.48 -33.04 8.52
N LEU A 75 6.16 -33.28 8.40
CA LEU A 75 5.17 -32.21 8.55
C LEU A 75 5.23 -31.58 9.94
N VAL A 76 5.27 -32.39 11.00
CA VAL A 76 5.37 -31.90 12.39
C VAL A 76 6.65 -31.09 12.58
N ILE A 77 7.79 -31.55 12.06
CA ILE A 77 9.05 -30.81 12.13
C ILE A 77 8.94 -29.45 11.41
N LEU A 78 8.35 -29.40 10.23
CA LEU A 78 8.15 -28.15 9.49
C LEU A 78 7.23 -27.19 10.25
N VAL A 79 6.15 -27.66 10.83
CA VAL A 79 5.24 -26.85 11.67
C VAL A 79 5.98 -26.31 12.90
N VAL A 80 6.77 -27.13 13.58
CA VAL A 80 7.58 -26.70 14.73
C VAL A 80 8.60 -25.62 14.32
N ILE A 81 9.28 -25.80 13.18
CA ILE A 81 10.22 -24.81 12.66
C ILE A 81 9.51 -23.47 12.37
N VAL A 82 8.32 -23.51 11.78
CA VAL A 82 7.52 -22.31 11.51
C VAL A 82 7.11 -21.62 12.81
N ILE A 83 6.66 -22.39 13.81
CA ILE A 83 6.29 -21.85 15.13
C ILE A 83 7.50 -21.21 15.83
N ILE A 84 8.67 -21.87 15.80
CA ILE A 84 9.90 -21.34 16.39
C ILE A 84 10.32 -20.04 15.67
N LYS A 85 10.32 -20.03 14.32
CA LYS A 85 10.63 -18.82 13.54
C LYS A 85 9.66 -17.69 13.84
N ARG A 86 8.35 -17.97 13.95
CA ARG A 86 7.34 -16.95 14.31
C ARG A 86 7.54 -16.42 15.73
N LYS A 87 7.84 -17.30 16.71
CA LYS A 87 8.15 -16.87 18.09
C LYS A 87 9.44 -16.05 18.16
N LYS A 88 10.48 -16.43 17.40
CA LYS A 88 11.74 -15.68 17.32
C LYS A 88 11.52 -14.32 16.66
N ALA A 89 10.83 -14.26 15.54
CA ALA A 89 10.48 -13.01 14.87
C ALA A 89 9.64 -12.09 15.77
N LYS A 90 8.68 -12.62 16.53
CA LYS A 90 7.87 -11.85 17.47
C LYS A 90 8.71 -11.32 18.65
N LYS A 91 9.69 -12.10 19.13
CA LYS A 91 10.61 -11.66 20.19
C LYS A 91 11.58 -10.58 19.70
N GLU A 92 12.13 -10.73 18.49
CA GLU A 92 13.01 -9.75 17.86
C GLU A 92 12.27 -8.44 17.51
N ALA A 93 10.99 -8.54 17.15
CA ALA A 93 10.13 -7.37 16.90
C ALA A 93 9.75 -6.62 18.18
N SER A 94 9.87 -7.22 19.36
CA SER A 94 9.53 -6.62 20.65
C SER A 94 10.78 -6.25 21.51
N ASP A 95 11.99 -6.49 21.02
CA ASP A 95 13.22 -6.13 21.73
C ASP A 95 13.55 -4.64 21.53
N PRO A 96 13.48 -3.80 22.58
CA PRO A 96 13.73 -2.36 22.47
C PRO A 96 15.12 -2.02 21.92
N THR A 97 16.11 -2.89 22.15
CA THR A 97 17.50 -2.67 21.72
C THR A 97 17.63 -2.86 20.21
N ILE A 98 16.98 -3.90 19.67
CA ILE A 98 16.96 -4.18 18.22
C ILE A 98 16.12 -3.13 17.49
N ILE A 99 15.02 -2.70 18.11
CA ILE A 99 14.17 -1.63 17.56
C ILE A 99 14.96 -0.32 17.47
N ASN A 100 15.62 0.09 18.54
CA ASN A 100 16.42 1.32 18.54
C ASN A 100 17.62 1.25 17.58
N GLN A 101 18.26 0.10 17.41
CA GLN A 101 19.32 -0.08 16.42
C GLN A 101 18.78 0.00 14.98
N ARG A 102 17.62 -0.59 14.69
CA ARG A 102 16.98 -0.49 13.36
C ARG A 102 16.52 0.94 13.07
N VAL A 103 15.92 1.61 14.06
CA VAL A 103 15.50 3.02 13.94
C VAL A 103 16.70 3.93 13.70
N ASN A 104 17.81 3.73 14.42
CA ASN A 104 19.04 4.51 14.22
C ASN A 104 19.74 4.17 12.89
N GLN A 105 19.72 2.92 12.43
CA GLN A 105 20.23 2.53 11.12
C GLN A 105 19.37 3.06 9.98
N GLN A 106 18.04 3.07 10.12
CA GLN A 106 17.16 3.69 9.14
C GLN A 106 17.32 5.21 9.09
N ALA A 107 17.45 5.86 10.24
CA ALA A 107 17.71 7.31 10.29
C ALA A 107 19.08 7.70 9.69
N ASN A 108 20.10 6.83 9.82
CA ASN A 108 21.44 7.07 9.30
C ASN A 108 21.66 6.62 7.85
N ASN A 109 20.80 5.76 7.29
CA ASN A 109 20.88 5.28 5.90
C ASN A 109 19.99 6.06 4.94
N GLU A 110 19.37 7.15 5.38
CA GLU A 110 18.44 7.93 4.58
C GLU A 110 19.13 8.99 3.74
N PHE A 111 20.00 8.56 2.82
CA PHE A 111 20.27 9.38 1.64
C PHE A 111 19.02 9.24 0.72
N VAL A 112 17.98 9.96 1.03
CA VAL A 112 16.94 10.25 0.05
C VAL A 112 17.58 11.19 -0.96
N PHE A 113 17.95 10.66 -2.13
CA PHE A 113 18.39 11.52 -3.23
C PHE A 113 17.23 12.46 -3.54
N ASP A 114 17.41 13.72 -3.23
CA ASP A 114 16.44 14.75 -3.58
C ASP A 114 16.64 15.15 -5.04
N ASN A 115 15.84 14.54 -5.91
CA ASN A 115 15.87 14.78 -7.35
C ASN A 115 15.01 15.99 -7.75
N THR A 116 14.45 16.73 -6.79
CA THR A 116 13.46 17.78 -7.04
C THR A 116 13.92 18.79 -8.08
N ALA A 117 15.13 19.30 -7.98
CA ALA A 117 15.63 20.32 -8.93
C ALA A 117 15.75 19.75 -10.36
N MET A 118 16.26 18.53 -10.50
CA MET A 118 16.41 17.88 -11.80
C MET A 118 15.04 17.58 -12.42
N VAL A 119 14.13 16.99 -11.64
CA VAL A 119 12.78 16.64 -12.09
C VAL A 119 11.97 17.90 -12.42
N ALA A 120 12.07 18.94 -11.60
CA ALA A 120 11.43 20.22 -11.87
C ALA A 120 11.90 20.82 -13.18
N ALA A 121 13.21 20.80 -13.47
CA ALA A 121 13.75 21.30 -14.74
C ALA A 121 13.22 20.51 -15.95
N GLN A 122 13.09 19.18 -15.83
CA GLN A 122 12.51 18.33 -16.88
C GLN A 122 11.05 18.73 -17.17
N ILE A 123 10.24 18.93 -16.12
CA ILE A 123 8.85 19.34 -16.28
C ILE A 123 8.76 20.76 -16.83
N GLN A 124 9.57 21.70 -16.31
CA GLN A 124 9.57 23.10 -16.75
C GLN A 124 10.00 23.28 -18.21
N ALA A 125 10.80 22.37 -18.75
CA ALA A 125 11.11 22.37 -20.19
C ALA A 125 9.85 22.16 -21.05
N LEU A 126 8.86 21.43 -20.52
CA LEU A 126 7.58 21.18 -21.17
C LEU A 126 6.48 22.14 -20.70
N ASP A 127 6.50 22.52 -19.44
CA ASP A 127 5.48 23.30 -18.72
C ASP A 127 6.18 24.40 -17.89
N PRO A 128 6.53 25.55 -18.48
CA PRO A 128 7.31 26.59 -17.81
C PRO A 128 6.66 27.17 -16.54
N ALA A 129 5.34 27.03 -16.38
CA ALA A 129 4.60 27.51 -15.22
C ALA A 129 4.58 26.49 -14.05
N PHE A 130 5.13 25.30 -14.23
CA PHE A 130 5.21 24.30 -13.16
C PHE A 130 6.08 24.78 -12.00
N SER A 131 5.57 24.63 -10.78
CA SER A 131 6.28 24.94 -9.54
C SER A 131 6.42 23.69 -8.67
N SER A 132 7.66 23.25 -8.44
CA SER A 132 7.96 22.13 -7.55
C SER A 132 7.43 22.35 -6.13
N ASP A 133 7.58 23.55 -5.59
CA ASP A 133 7.13 23.86 -4.23
C ASP A 133 5.61 23.75 -4.08
N LYS A 134 4.87 24.28 -5.07
CA LYS A 134 3.41 24.17 -5.10
C LYS A 134 2.98 22.70 -5.22
N PHE A 135 3.65 21.93 -6.07
CA PHE A 135 3.31 20.53 -6.27
C PHE A 135 3.64 19.67 -5.05
N ILE A 136 4.79 19.89 -4.40
CA ILE A 136 5.16 19.23 -3.16
C ILE A 136 4.16 19.58 -2.06
N GLY A 137 3.73 20.84 -1.96
CA GLY A 137 2.67 21.27 -1.05
C GLY A 137 1.38 20.50 -1.27
N PHE A 138 0.95 20.36 -2.54
CA PHE A 138 -0.22 19.58 -2.93
C PHE A 138 -0.08 18.09 -2.57
N ALA A 139 1.06 17.46 -2.89
CA ALA A 139 1.29 16.06 -2.55
C ALA A 139 1.23 15.79 -1.03
N ARG A 140 1.76 16.72 -0.22
CA ARG A 140 1.66 16.66 1.25
C ARG A 140 0.22 16.78 1.73
N GLU A 141 -0.56 17.66 1.14
CA GLU A 141 -1.97 17.85 1.47
C GLU A 141 -2.80 16.61 1.11
N VAL A 142 -2.59 16.04 -0.09
CA VAL A 142 -3.21 14.78 -0.51
C VAL A 142 -2.88 13.66 0.49
N PHE A 143 -1.62 13.51 0.86
CA PHE A 143 -1.20 12.52 1.83
C PHE A 143 -1.91 12.68 3.18
N MET A 144 -1.94 13.90 3.73
CA MET A 144 -2.61 14.17 5.01
C MET A 144 -4.12 13.91 4.94
N THR A 145 -4.75 14.25 3.81
CA THR A 145 -6.18 14.01 3.59
C THR A 145 -6.49 12.52 3.52
N ILE A 146 -5.64 11.71 2.85
CA ILE A 146 -5.75 10.24 2.82
C ILE A 146 -5.73 9.68 4.24
N GLN A 147 -4.75 10.04 5.06
CA GLN A 147 -4.61 9.50 6.41
C GLN A 147 -5.79 9.90 7.31
N ALA A 148 -6.26 11.13 7.19
CA ALA A 148 -7.42 11.62 7.94
C ALA A 148 -8.72 10.91 7.52
N ALA A 149 -8.96 10.77 6.20
CA ALA A 149 -10.12 10.07 5.65
C ALA A 149 -10.16 8.60 6.05
N TRP A 150 -8.99 7.95 6.08
CA TRP A 150 -8.84 6.56 6.49
C TRP A 150 -9.24 6.35 7.95
N THR A 151 -8.67 7.13 8.86
CA THR A 151 -8.99 7.06 10.29
C THR A 151 -10.46 7.43 10.57
N ALA A 152 -11.00 8.41 9.85
CA ALA A 152 -12.40 8.81 9.98
C ALA A 152 -13.38 7.81 9.35
N LYS A 153 -12.90 6.84 8.56
CA LYS A 153 -13.73 5.94 7.74
C LYS A 153 -14.65 6.68 6.78
N ASP A 154 -14.25 7.85 6.34
CA ASP A 154 -14.95 8.65 5.34
C ASP A 154 -14.01 8.95 4.17
N TRP A 155 -14.22 8.21 3.06
CA TRP A 155 -13.35 8.30 1.87
C TRP A 155 -13.79 9.41 0.89
N LYS A 156 -14.90 10.08 1.14
CA LYS A 156 -15.41 11.14 0.24
C LYS A 156 -14.42 12.29 0.04
N PRO A 157 -13.72 12.81 1.08
CA PRO A 157 -12.80 13.92 0.91
C PRO A 157 -11.65 13.65 -0.05
N ILE A 158 -11.28 12.39 -0.26
CA ILE A 158 -10.16 12.02 -1.13
C ILE A 158 -10.57 11.83 -2.59
N ARG A 159 -11.87 11.72 -2.89
CA ARG A 159 -12.38 11.47 -4.24
C ARG A 159 -11.84 12.41 -5.32
N PRO A 160 -11.62 13.71 -5.07
CA PRO A 160 -11.08 14.64 -6.07
C PRO A 160 -9.63 14.35 -6.48
N PHE A 161 -8.87 13.62 -5.68
CA PHE A 161 -7.43 13.45 -5.84
C PHE A 161 -7.03 12.12 -6.42
N GLU A 162 -7.85 11.10 -6.25
CA GLU A 162 -7.58 9.74 -6.68
C GLU A 162 -8.20 9.44 -8.03
N SER A 163 -7.48 8.68 -8.84
CA SER A 163 -8.07 7.99 -9.99
C SER A 163 -9.22 7.09 -9.54
N GLU A 164 -10.15 6.80 -10.45
CA GLU A 164 -11.28 5.93 -10.12
C GLU A 164 -10.85 4.56 -9.61
N THR A 165 -9.82 3.98 -10.23
CA THR A 165 -9.28 2.67 -9.82
C THR A 165 -8.72 2.71 -8.40
N LEU A 166 -7.89 3.72 -8.08
CA LEU A 166 -7.30 3.84 -6.76
C LEU A 166 -8.37 4.11 -5.69
N PHE A 167 -9.30 5.01 -5.97
CA PHE A 167 -10.42 5.31 -5.08
C PHE A 167 -11.26 4.06 -4.76
N ASN A 168 -11.61 3.28 -5.77
CA ASN A 168 -12.40 2.07 -5.57
C ASN A 168 -11.63 1.02 -4.76
N THR A 169 -10.32 0.90 -4.98
CA THR A 169 -9.45 0.00 -4.22
C THR A 169 -9.40 0.39 -2.73
N HIS A 170 -9.14 1.66 -2.44
CA HIS A 170 -9.09 2.15 -1.06
C HIS A 170 -10.45 2.06 -0.37
N LYS A 171 -11.51 2.41 -1.10
CA LYS A 171 -12.89 2.29 -0.57
C LYS A 171 -13.23 0.86 -0.20
N GLN A 172 -12.89 -0.11 -1.05
CA GLN A 172 -13.14 -1.53 -0.76
C GLN A 172 -12.41 -2.00 0.50
N GLN A 173 -11.16 -1.58 0.68
CA GLN A 173 -10.39 -1.90 1.88
C GLN A 173 -10.99 -1.26 3.13
N LEU A 174 -11.40 0.00 3.05
CA LEU A 174 -12.05 0.69 4.15
C LEU A 174 -13.40 0.08 4.52
N ASP A 175 -14.20 -0.32 3.52
CA ASP A 175 -15.47 -1.03 3.73
C ASP A 175 -15.24 -2.35 4.51
N GLU A 176 -14.12 -3.03 4.30
CA GLU A 176 -13.76 -4.23 5.06
C GLU A 176 -13.45 -3.91 6.54
N TYR A 177 -12.72 -2.83 6.83
CA TYR A 177 -12.52 -2.38 8.22
C TYR A 177 -13.84 -2.04 8.91
N ILE A 178 -14.74 -1.36 8.20
CA ILE A 178 -16.08 -1.03 8.70
C ILE A 178 -16.87 -2.31 8.99
N ARG A 179 -16.87 -3.26 8.06
CA ARG A 179 -17.57 -4.55 8.20
C ARG A 179 -17.06 -5.36 9.38
N LEU A 180 -15.75 -5.31 9.65
CA LEU A 180 -15.11 -6.01 10.77
C LEU A 180 -15.25 -5.27 12.11
N GLY A 181 -15.86 -4.08 12.15
CA GLY A 181 -15.96 -3.26 13.34
C GLY A 181 -14.61 -2.80 13.89
N LYS A 182 -13.66 -2.51 12.98
CA LYS A 182 -12.31 -2.08 13.34
C LYS A 182 -12.03 -0.68 12.80
N THR A 183 -11.17 0.06 13.48
CA THR A 183 -10.61 1.32 12.99
C THR A 183 -9.09 1.23 13.01
N ASN A 184 -8.46 1.54 11.88
CA ASN A 184 -7.03 1.83 11.85
C ASN A 184 -6.84 3.32 12.18
N VAL A 185 -6.23 3.58 13.31
CA VAL A 185 -5.98 4.93 13.81
C VAL A 185 -4.59 5.37 13.38
N ILE A 186 -4.54 6.47 12.62
CA ILE A 186 -3.30 7.09 12.18
C ILE A 186 -3.27 8.50 12.76
N GLU A 187 -2.33 8.75 13.65
CA GLU A 187 -2.26 10.02 14.37
C GLU A 187 -0.81 10.52 14.55
N LYS A 188 -0.66 11.74 15.01
CA LYS A 188 0.64 12.40 15.27
C LYS A 188 1.57 12.37 14.05
N ILE A 189 0.99 12.59 12.88
CA ILE A 189 1.70 12.55 11.60
C ILE A 189 2.63 13.76 11.52
N ALA A 190 3.91 13.51 11.27
CA ALA A 190 4.93 14.52 11.00
C ALA A 190 5.67 14.15 9.70
N ILE A 191 5.37 14.86 8.61
CA ILE A 191 6.09 14.70 7.36
C ILE A 191 7.51 15.26 7.54
N LYS A 192 8.51 14.40 7.36
CA LYS A 192 9.92 14.73 7.52
C LYS A 192 10.54 15.20 6.21
N HIS A 193 10.18 14.55 5.11
CA HIS A 193 10.68 14.87 3.78
C HIS A 193 9.59 14.62 2.74
N CYS A 194 9.61 15.42 1.66
CA CYS A 194 8.77 15.22 0.49
C CYS A 194 9.49 15.82 -0.72
N SER A 195 9.80 15.01 -1.73
CA SER A 195 10.58 15.40 -2.90
C SER A 195 10.07 14.77 -4.18
N LEU A 196 10.32 15.43 -5.31
CA LEU A 196 10.08 14.86 -6.62
C LEU A 196 11.17 13.84 -6.91
N GLN A 197 10.78 12.62 -7.31
CA GLN A 197 11.70 11.52 -7.51
C GLN A 197 12.00 11.26 -8.98
N SER A 198 10.98 11.22 -9.83
CA SER A 198 11.11 11.01 -11.27
C SER A 198 9.94 11.60 -12.03
N PHE A 199 10.21 11.96 -13.29
CA PHE A 199 9.21 12.37 -14.26
C PHE A 199 9.43 11.60 -15.56
N THR A 200 8.37 11.01 -16.09
CA THR A 200 8.39 10.28 -17.36
C THR A 200 7.15 10.60 -18.18
N GLN A 201 7.26 10.36 -19.50
CA GLN A 201 6.10 10.37 -20.38
C GLN A 201 5.83 8.92 -20.81
N ASP A 202 4.59 8.47 -20.63
CA ASP A 202 4.11 7.15 -21.01
C ASP A 202 2.87 7.30 -21.91
N GLY A 203 3.08 7.17 -23.20
CA GLY A 203 2.05 7.38 -24.21
C GLY A 203 1.50 8.82 -24.18
N ASP A 204 0.23 8.95 -23.89
CA ASP A 204 -0.50 10.22 -23.77
C ASP A 204 -0.52 10.80 -22.35
N LYS A 205 0.28 10.22 -21.43
CA LYS A 205 0.33 10.62 -20.02
C LYS A 205 1.71 11.10 -19.61
N GLU A 206 1.71 12.06 -18.73
CA GLU A 206 2.85 12.45 -17.92
C GLU A 206 2.72 11.79 -16.55
N VAL A 207 3.80 11.18 -16.08
CA VAL A 207 3.86 10.45 -14.80
C VAL A 207 4.89 11.10 -13.91
N LEU A 208 4.48 11.56 -12.74
CA LEU A 208 5.33 12.19 -11.74
C LEU A 208 5.31 11.38 -10.44
N THR A 209 6.48 10.90 -10.04
CA THR A 209 6.65 10.16 -8.79
C THR A 209 7.18 11.08 -7.70
N VAL A 210 6.54 11.03 -6.55
CA VAL A 210 6.92 11.75 -5.33
C VAL A 210 7.31 10.75 -4.26
N MET A 211 8.41 11.03 -3.56
CA MET A 211 8.80 10.29 -2.37
C MET A 211 8.49 11.14 -1.13
N LEU A 212 7.75 10.56 -0.18
CA LEU A 212 7.39 11.20 1.07
C LEU A 212 7.82 10.33 2.24
N SER A 213 8.49 10.92 3.23
CA SER A 213 8.75 10.26 4.50
C SER A 213 8.02 10.95 5.65
N ALA A 214 7.46 10.15 6.54
CA ALA A 214 6.70 10.63 7.69
C ALA A 214 6.94 9.76 8.92
N VAL A 215 6.76 10.38 10.08
CA VAL A 215 6.65 9.67 11.36
C VAL A 215 5.20 9.79 11.81
N MET A 216 4.62 8.68 12.24
CA MET A 216 3.23 8.64 12.68
C MET A 216 3.01 7.53 13.70
N ARG A 217 1.92 7.59 14.43
CA ARG A 217 1.39 6.46 15.19
C ARG A 217 0.33 5.77 14.36
N ASP A 218 0.43 4.45 14.30
CA ASP A 218 -0.40 3.60 13.44
C ASP A 218 -0.73 2.32 14.18
N TYR A 219 -2.02 2.14 14.51
CA TYR A 219 -2.53 1.01 15.28
C TYR A 219 -4.01 0.75 14.97
N VAL A 220 -4.46 -0.47 15.23
CA VAL A 220 -5.85 -0.88 14.97
C VAL A 220 -6.58 -1.06 16.30
N ILE A 221 -7.80 -0.52 16.37
CA ILE A 221 -8.70 -0.68 17.52
C ILE A 221 -9.99 -1.39 17.13
N ASP A 222 -10.59 -2.05 18.08
CA ASP A 222 -11.97 -2.52 18.02
C ASP A 222 -12.93 -1.35 18.27
N ASP A 223 -13.93 -1.19 17.43
CA ASP A 223 -14.83 -0.03 17.47
C ASP A 223 -15.73 0.00 18.72
N ALA A 224 -16.18 -1.17 19.17
CA ALA A 224 -17.10 -1.29 20.28
C ALA A 224 -16.40 -1.15 21.64
N THR A 225 -15.25 -1.83 21.78
CA THR A 225 -14.53 -1.92 23.06
C THR A 225 -13.40 -0.90 23.18
N LYS A 226 -12.99 -0.28 22.07
CA LYS A 226 -11.82 0.60 21.96
C LYS A 226 -10.49 -0.08 22.32
N LYS A 227 -10.49 -1.39 22.42
CA LYS A 227 -9.28 -2.16 22.71
C LYS A 227 -8.35 -2.16 21.50
N VAL A 228 -7.06 -1.96 21.74
CA VAL A 228 -6.03 -2.11 20.72
C VAL A 228 -5.94 -3.58 20.30
N LEU A 229 -6.10 -3.82 19.01
CA LEU A 229 -6.04 -5.14 18.39
C LEU A 229 -4.67 -5.41 17.77
N GLU A 230 -4.10 -4.40 17.14
CA GLU A 230 -2.86 -4.53 16.38
C GLU A 230 -1.98 -3.30 16.61
N SER A 231 -0.67 -3.50 16.70
CA SER A 231 0.35 -2.48 16.90
C SER A 231 0.31 -1.83 18.30
N ASP A 232 1.31 -1.02 18.61
CA ASP A 232 1.41 -0.29 19.89
C ASP A 232 1.04 1.18 19.66
N PRO A 233 -0.01 1.72 20.33
CA PRO A 233 -0.46 3.11 20.15
C PRO A 233 0.58 4.15 20.62
N ASN A 234 1.60 3.73 21.35
CA ASN A 234 2.69 4.61 21.80
C ASN A 234 3.92 4.54 20.91
N ARG A 235 3.94 3.64 19.92
CA ARG A 235 5.07 3.46 19.02
C ARG A 235 4.99 4.44 17.86
N ASP A 236 6.08 5.16 17.63
CA ASP A 236 6.28 5.97 16.44
C ASP A 236 6.81 5.09 15.30
N TRP A 237 6.14 5.16 14.15
CA TRP A 237 6.51 4.46 12.93
C TRP A 237 7.15 5.43 11.96
N TYR A 238 8.30 5.05 11.41
CA TYR A 238 8.99 5.77 10.34
C TYR A 238 8.57 5.13 9.02
N MET A 239 7.80 5.86 8.25
CA MET A 239 7.20 5.37 7.00
C MET A 239 7.73 6.18 5.82
N ARG A 240 7.92 5.48 4.71
CA ARG A 240 8.26 6.08 3.43
C ARG A 240 7.22 5.69 2.42
N TYR A 241 6.72 6.66 1.68
CA TYR A 241 5.68 6.46 0.67
C TYR A 241 6.17 6.91 -0.69
N GLU A 242 5.89 6.11 -1.70
CA GLU A 242 5.96 6.49 -3.08
C GLU A 242 4.54 6.82 -3.55
N MET A 243 4.36 8.03 -4.09
CA MET A 243 3.08 8.52 -4.60
C MET A 243 3.25 8.79 -6.09
N VAL A 244 2.41 8.18 -6.93
CA VAL A 244 2.46 8.31 -8.38
C VAL A 244 1.28 9.16 -8.84
N PHE A 245 1.60 10.27 -9.52
CA PHE A 245 0.61 11.19 -10.08
C PHE A 245 0.68 11.14 -11.60
N ASN A 246 -0.48 11.11 -12.25
CA ASN A 246 -0.60 11.16 -13.69
C ASN A 246 -1.40 12.38 -14.14
N ARG A 247 -1.01 12.95 -15.28
CA ARG A 247 -1.82 13.91 -16.06
C ARG A 247 -1.67 13.65 -17.54
N LYS A 248 -2.57 14.21 -18.36
CA LYS A 248 -2.50 14.16 -19.81
C LYS A 248 -1.27 14.89 -20.32
N ALA A 249 -0.54 14.25 -21.22
CA ALA A 249 0.66 14.84 -21.83
C ALA A 249 0.32 16.14 -22.58
N GLY A 250 1.21 17.13 -22.41
CA GLY A 250 1.05 18.44 -23.03
C GLY A 250 0.13 19.40 -22.28
N LEU A 251 -0.49 18.98 -21.19
CA LEU A 251 -1.24 19.87 -20.32
C LEU A 251 -0.30 20.88 -19.67
N LYS A 252 -0.72 22.15 -19.59
CA LYS A 252 0.07 23.22 -18.98
C LYS A 252 -0.51 23.68 -17.67
N THR A 253 0.33 23.97 -16.71
CA THR A 253 -0.04 24.61 -15.46
C THR A 253 -0.57 26.02 -15.72
N ASP A 254 -1.76 26.32 -15.25
CA ASP A 254 -2.32 27.67 -15.30
C ASP A 254 -1.77 28.49 -14.13
N PRO A 255 -0.92 29.50 -14.37
CA PRO A 255 -0.37 30.34 -13.31
C PRO A 255 -1.41 31.19 -12.58
N GLY A 256 -2.57 31.42 -13.19
CA GLY A 256 -3.70 32.15 -12.59
C GLY A 256 -4.54 31.29 -11.64
N LYS A 257 -4.48 29.96 -11.73
CA LYS A 257 -5.10 29.09 -10.75
C LYS A 257 -4.30 29.12 -9.44
N LYS A 258 -4.98 29.35 -8.35
CA LYS A 258 -4.42 29.23 -7.01
C LYS A 258 -4.14 27.74 -6.73
N GLY A 259 -2.99 27.26 -7.23
CA GLY A 259 -2.46 25.92 -6.98
C GLY A 259 -3.33 24.78 -7.53
N ASN A 260 -2.84 23.57 -7.44
CA ASN A 260 -3.64 22.34 -7.50
C ASN A 260 -4.55 22.36 -6.26
N SER A 261 -5.58 23.21 -6.27
CA SER A 261 -6.38 23.42 -5.09
C SER A 261 -7.55 22.46 -5.15
N ILE A 262 -7.61 21.66 -4.12
CA ILE A 262 -8.73 20.84 -3.70
C ILE A 262 -10.06 21.61 -3.71
N THR A 263 -10.00 22.91 -3.65
CA THR A 263 -11.16 23.77 -3.40
C THR A 263 -11.99 24.08 -4.63
N ASN A 264 -11.40 23.98 -5.85
CA ASN A 264 -12.11 24.40 -7.06
C ASN A 264 -11.95 23.40 -8.20
N CYS A 265 -13.04 23.14 -8.91
CA CYS A 265 -13.04 22.28 -10.09
C CYS A 265 -12.04 22.79 -11.14
N PRO A 266 -11.11 21.96 -11.64
CA PRO A 266 -10.11 22.38 -12.61
C PRO A 266 -10.71 22.77 -13.98
N ASN A 267 -11.94 22.33 -14.29
CA ASN A 267 -12.61 22.66 -15.54
C ASN A 267 -13.45 23.92 -15.45
N CYS A 268 -14.29 24.08 -14.44
CA CYS A 268 -15.24 25.20 -14.38
C CYS A 268 -14.97 26.23 -13.27
N GLY A 269 -14.00 25.99 -12.39
CA GLY A 269 -13.65 26.89 -11.28
C GLY A 269 -14.63 26.91 -10.11
N ALA A 270 -15.75 26.19 -10.17
CA ALA A 270 -16.70 26.09 -9.07
C ALA A 270 -16.06 25.36 -7.86
N PRO A 271 -16.56 25.56 -6.62
CA PRO A 271 -16.13 24.79 -5.47
C PRO A 271 -16.17 23.28 -5.77
N THR A 272 -15.14 22.55 -5.34
CA THR A 272 -15.01 21.15 -5.70
C THR A 272 -16.00 20.30 -4.90
N GLU A 273 -17.12 19.98 -5.52
CA GLU A 273 -18.00 18.90 -5.12
C GLU A 273 -17.93 17.81 -6.18
N VAL A 274 -17.49 16.62 -5.79
CA VAL A 274 -17.26 15.52 -6.71
C VAL A 274 -18.25 14.40 -6.41
N THR A 275 -18.93 13.94 -7.44
CA THR A 275 -19.82 12.79 -7.35
C THR A 275 -19.02 11.51 -7.13
N SER A 276 -19.67 10.42 -6.74
CA SER A 276 -19.05 9.11 -6.58
C SER A 276 -18.33 8.60 -7.85
N SER A 277 -18.77 9.06 -9.02
CA SER A 277 -18.16 8.77 -10.33
C SER A 277 -16.99 9.69 -10.69
N GLY A 278 -16.52 10.55 -9.79
CA GLY A 278 -15.41 11.47 -10.06
C GLY A 278 -15.74 12.66 -10.93
N GLN A 279 -17.02 12.98 -11.08
CA GLN A 279 -17.49 14.12 -11.87
C GLN A 279 -17.73 15.33 -10.97
N CYS A 280 -17.40 16.50 -11.47
CA CYS A 280 -17.79 17.75 -10.84
C CYS A 280 -19.33 17.86 -10.78
N ALA A 281 -19.87 18.14 -9.59
CA ALA A 281 -21.32 18.29 -9.41
C ALA A 281 -21.92 19.44 -10.20
N TYR A 282 -21.11 20.45 -10.57
CA TYR A 282 -21.57 21.66 -11.26
C TYR A 282 -21.51 21.54 -12.79
N CYS A 283 -20.41 21.00 -13.35
CA CYS A 283 -20.23 20.97 -14.81
C CYS A 283 -20.23 19.56 -15.41
N GLY A 284 -20.31 18.52 -14.61
CA GLY A 284 -20.34 17.12 -15.05
C GLY A 284 -19.02 16.59 -15.61
N SER A 285 -17.95 17.41 -15.68
CA SER A 285 -16.65 16.94 -16.17
C SER A 285 -16.03 15.94 -15.20
N VAL A 286 -15.47 14.85 -15.73
CA VAL A 286 -14.66 13.90 -14.96
C VAL A 286 -13.32 14.58 -14.63
N ILE A 287 -13.06 14.83 -13.35
CA ILE A 287 -11.86 15.58 -12.92
C ILE A 287 -10.77 14.65 -12.37
N THR A 288 -11.04 13.37 -12.28
CA THR A 288 -10.15 12.36 -11.67
C THR A 288 -9.47 11.45 -12.68
N ASN A 289 -9.48 11.83 -13.97
CA ASN A 289 -8.88 11.06 -15.07
C ASN A 289 -7.53 11.62 -15.57
N GLY A 290 -7.05 12.72 -14.94
CA GLY A 290 -5.80 13.37 -15.34
C GLY A 290 -5.92 14.31 -16.57
N GLU A 291 -7.12 14.49 -17.15
CA GLU A 291 -7.32 15.35 -18.33
C GLU A 291 -7.30 16.85 -18.01
N HIS A 292 -7.40 17.20 -16.73
CA HIS A 292 -7.49 18.59 -16.29
C HIS A 292 -6.35 19.00 -15.35
N ASP A 293 -5.82 18.06 -14.58
CA ASP A 293 -4.73 18.28 -13.61
C ASP A 293 -4.13 16.94 -13.18
N TRP A 294 -3.13 17.00 -12.31
CA TRP A 294 -2.49 15.83 -11.70
C TRP A 294 -3.48 15.06 -10.82
N VAL A 295 -3.53 13.75 -11.00
CA VAL A 295 -4.36 12.83 -10.24
C VAL A 295 -3.50 11.73 -9.66
N LEU A 296 -3.66 11.42 -8.38
CA LEU A 296 -2.98 10.30 -7.72
C LEU A 296 -3.51 8.97 -8.28
N THR A 297 -2.61 8.18 -8.84
CA THR A 297 -2.95 6.89 -9.45
C THR A 297 -2.42 5.70 -8.66
N ASP A 298 -1.41 5.94 -7.82
CA ASP A 298 -0.86 4.92 -6.92
C ASP A 298 -0.23 5.57 -5.68
N ILE A 299 -0.31 4.87 -4.55
CA ILE A 299 0.40 5.17 -3.32
C ILE A 299 0.74 3.88 -2.60
N HIS A 300 2.00 3.70 -2.27
CA HIS A 300 2.44 2.52 -1.51
C HIS A 300 3.60 2.84 -0.58
N SER A 301 3.67 2.11 0.54
CA SER A 301 4.80 2.22 1.46
C SER A 301 6.03 1.49 0.92
N ARG A 302 7.18 2.14 1.03
CA ARG A 302 8.52 1.57 0.74
C ARG A 302 9.25 1.35 2.06
N ASN A 303 9.42 0.10 2.47
CA ASN A 303 10.18 -0.30 3.67
C ASN A 303 11.54 -0.83 3.28
#